data_6437eaca9fd15b99a024371d5df89d51
#
_entry.id   6437eaca9fd15b99a024371d5df89d51
#
_cell.length_a   1.000
_cell.length_b   1.000
_cell.length_c   1.000
_cell.angle_alpha   90.00
_cell.angle_beta   90.00
_cell.angle_gamma   90.00
#
_symmetry.space_group_name_H-M   'P 1'
#
loop_
_entity.id
_entity.type
_entity.pdbx_description
1 polymer ?
#
loop_
_entity_poly.entity_id
_entity_poly.type
_entity_poly.pdbx_seq_one_letter_code
_entity_poly.pdbx_strand_id
1 'polypeptide(L)'
;MGETEKLKDFLFDMKKCGWETVSDVAKQDIIKFSDEYIHFLNKSKTEREATSFITEVLDKNGFVNIKDKMILVPGDKVYYVNREKSVYAAVLGTKPVEAGLNIIGSHIDSPRLDLKPNPLYEDTGFAYFKTHYYGGVKKYQWTTIPLSIHGVIVKANGEKITINIGEDENDPIFTITDLLPHLAQEQMEKKLKDGIAGEDLNLLIGSIPIGDEKITERIKLNVLKILNDKYGITERDFVSSELELVPTFKARSLGFDRSMVAGYGQDDKVCAYTSLRALLDTLAPTKTAICIFADKEEIGSMGNTGMESHVFDTFISELLNKTNTNRPNLLDKVFCNSKMLSADVDAGLDPIYASVSEKNNAAYLGRGVGLNKYTGARGKSGASDANAEFVATIRNIFEANNVSYQVSELGKVDTGGGGTIAYILANKGVDVIDCGVPVLSMHAPYEVTSKFDIYEAYRGYLVFWRN
;
A
#
# COMPACT_ATOMS: atom_id res chain seq x y z
N MET A 1 12.97 20.27 -39.25
CA MET A 1 11.69 19.55 -39.08
C MET A 1 10.74 19.98 -40.19
N GLY A 2 10.21 19.03 -40.95
CA GLY A 2 9.23 19.28 -42.01
C GLY A 2 7.86 19.69 -41.44
N GLU A 3 7.01 20.29 -42.29
CA GLU A 3 5.68 20.77 -41.90
C GLU A 3 4.79 19.62 -41.36
N THR A 4 4.90 18.44 -41.95
CA THR A 4 4.20 17.20 -41.50
C THR A 4 4.70 16.70 -40.13
N GLU A 5 6.01 16.85 -39.80
CA GLU A 5 6.53 16.52 -38.48
C GLU A 5 6.00 17.46 -37.41
N LYS A 6 5.96 18.76 -37.68
CA LYS A 6 5.37 19.75 -36.77
C LYS A 6 3.88 19.48 -36.53
N LEU A 7 3.14 19.09 -37.58
CA LEU A 7 1.72 18.73 -37.46
C LEU A 7 1.55 17.47 -36.62
N LYS A 8 2.40 16.47 -36.78
CA LYS A 8 2.40 15.24 -35.98
C LYS A 8 2.70 15.57 -34.51
N ASP A 9 3.73 16.37 -34.23
CA ASP A 9 4.10 16.75 -32.86
C ASP A 9 2.99 17.57 -32.17
N PHE A 10 2.21 18.33 -32.95
CA PHE A 10 1.07 19.09 -32.44
C PHE A 10 -0.18 18.23 -32.18
N LEU A 11 -0.45 17.23 -33.04
CA LEU A 11 -1.67 16.43 -32.98
C LEU A 11 -1.55 15.14 -32.18
N PHE A 12 -0.34 14.58 -32.06
CA PHE A 12 -0.12 13.30 -31.39
C PHE A 12 0.35 13.53 -29.97
N ASP A 13 -0.24 12.78 -29.03
CA ASP A 13 0.27 12.66 -27.66
C ASP A 13 1.47 11.68 -27.67
N MET A 14 2.65 12.22 -27.93
CA MET A 14 3.90 11.45 -28.01
C MET A 14 4.53 11.32 -26.62
N LYS A 15 4.10 10.31 -25.86
CA LYS A 15 4.68 10.02 -24.54
C LYS A 15 6.11 9.50 -24.67
N LYS A 16 7.07 10.27 -24.15
CA LYS A 16 8.48 9.91 -24.10
C LYS A 16 8.81 9.20 -22.77
N CYS A 17 9.89 8.44 -22.77
CA CYS A 17 10.48 7.98 -21.54
C CYS A 17 10.97 9.19 -20.72
N GLY A 18 10.53 9.29 -19.47
CA GLY A 18 10.87 10.43 -18.62
C GLY A 18 12.38 10.59 -18.38
N TRP A 19 13.12 9.49 -18.35
CA TRP A 19 14.57 9.51 -18.22
C TRP A 19 15.29 10.23 -19.39
N GLU A 20 14.65 10.36 -20.54
CA GLU A 20 15.18 11.12 -21.70
C GLU A 20 14.95 12.62 -21.56
N THR A 21 14.06 13.04 -20.67
CA THR A 21 13.63 14.44 -20.54
C THR A 21 14.20 15.16 -19.32
N VAL A 22 14.71 14.41 -18.33
CA VAL A 22 15.22 14.97 -17.08
C VAL A 22 16.69 15.36 -17.18
N SER A 23 17.05 16.47 -16.52
CA SER A 23 18.45 16.91 -16.37
C SER A 23 19.22 15.97 -15.43
N ASP A 24 20.56 16.03 -15.47
CA ASP A 24 21.39 15.24 -14.55
C ASP A 24 21.19 15.61 -13.07
N VAL A 25 20.86 16.86 -12.78
CA VAL A 25 20.50 17.30 -11.42
C VAL A 25 19.19 16.63 -10.99
N ALA A 26 18.17 16.68 -11.82
CA ALA A 26 16.88 16.03 -11.51
C ALA A 26 17.02 14.50 -11.36
N LYS A 27 17.90 13.86 -12.12
CA LYS A 27 18.21 12.42 -11.91
C LYS A 27 18.76 12.15 -10.51
N GLN A 28 19.61 13.02 -9.98
CA GLN A 28 20.14 12.87 -8.62
C GLN A 28 19.04 13.03 -7.57
N ASP A 29 18.14 13.99 -7.75
CA ASP A 29 17.00 14.20 -6.85
C ASP A 29 16.07 12.98 -6.87
N ILE A 30 15.75 12.42 -8.05
CA ILE A 30 14.97 11.20 -8.21
C ILE A 30 15.62 10.02 -7.48
N ILE A 31 16.92 9.84 -7.62
CA ILE A 31 17.66 8.75 -6.96
C ILE A 31 17.61 8.92 -5.44
N LYS A 32 17.91 10.12 -4.93
CA LYS A 32 17.88 10.41 -3.50
C LYS A 32 16.49 10.19 -2.90
N PHE A 33 15.44 10.70 -3.55
CA PHE A 33 14.07 10.50 -3.12
C PHE A 33 13.71 9.01 -3.05
N SER A 34 14.13 8.24 -4.04
CA SER A 34 13.88 6.80 -4.10
C SER A 34 14.68 6.01 -3.06
N ASP A 35 15.88 6.48 -2.66
CA ASP A 35 16.63 5.84 -1.59
C ASP A 35 15.95 6.03 -0.22
N GLU A 36 15.32 7.19 0.02
CA GLU A 36 14.48 7.43 1.19
C GLU A 36 13.20 6.54 1.15
N TYR A 37 12.60 6.35 -0.02
CA TYR A 37 11.49 5.41 -0.22
C TYR A 37 11.89 3.96 0.07
N ILE A 38 13.05 3.52 -0.40
CA ILE A 38 13.60 2.18 -0.09
C ILE A 38 13.74 2.00 1.43
N HIS A 39 14.18 3.04 2.14
CA HIS A 39 14.25 3.00 3.60
C HIS A 39 12.86 2.81 4.24
N PHE A 40 11.85 3.55 3.76
CA PHE A 40 10.47 3.39 4.22
C PHE A 40 9.95 1.96 4.00
N LEU A 41 10.10 1.39 2.79
CA LEU A 41 9.69 0.01 2.51
C LEU A 41 10.33 -1.01 3.46
N ASN A 42 11.62 -0.86 3.74
CA ASN A 42 12.34 -1.75 4.64
C ASN A 42 11.93 -1.63 6.11
N LYS A 43 11.25 -0.55 6.50
CA LYS A 43 10.79 -0.28 7.86
C LYS A 43 9.29 -0.45 8.05
N SER A 44 8.54 -0.68 6.98
CA SER A 44 7.08 -0.62 6.96
C SER A 44 6.50 -1.81 6.21
N LYS A 45 6.88 -3.03 6.60
CA LYS A 45 6.41 -4.25 5.92
C LYS A 45 4.95 -4.57 6.23
N THR A 46 4.46 -4.16 7.42
CA THR A 46 3.07 -4.32 7.86
C THR A 46 2.38 -2.95 7.99
N GLU A 47 1.04 -2.95 8.03
CA GLU A 47 0.26 -1.72 8.21
C GLU A 47 0.54 -1.04 9.57
N ARG A 48 0.84 -1.83 10.62
CA ARG A 48 1.22 -1.28 11.94
C ARG A 48 2.57 -0.58 11.89
N GLU A 49 3.54 -1.19 11.22
CA GLU A 49 4.87 -0.59 11.04
C GLU A 49 4.79 0.67 10.17
N ALA A 50 4.01 0.63 9.08
CA ALA A 50 3.77 1.79 8.23
C ALA A 50 3.10 2.93 9.03
N THR A 51 2.06 2.61 9.82
CA THR A 51 1.40 3.59 10.71
C THR A 51 2.38 4.22 11.69
N SER A 52 3.24 3.41 12.32
CA SER A 52 4.25 3.89 13.27
C SER A 52 5.26 4.82 12.59
N PHE A 53 5.79 4.41 11.43
CA PHE A 53 6.73 5.22 10.65
C PHE A 53 6.11 6.55 10.22
N ILE A 54 4.90 6.50 9.64
CA ILE A 54 4.18 7.70 9.17
C ILE A 54 3.95 8.66 10.34
N THR A 55 3.49 8.15 11.48
CA THR A 55 3.23 8.97 12.67
C THR A 55 4.51 9.63 13.19
N GLU A 56 5.61 8.89 13.28
CA GLU A 56 6.91 9.44 13.69
C GLU A 56 7.39 10.54 12.74
N VAL A 57 7.20 10.37 11.43
CA VAL A 57 7.56 11.39 10.43
C VAL A 57 6.66 12.60 10.54
N LEU A 58 5.35 12.43 10.75
CA LEU A 58 4.41 13.53 10.95
C LEU A 58 4.78 14.36 12.20
N ASP A 59 5.05 13.71 13.33
CA ASP A 59 5.46 14.36 14.59
C ASP A 59 6.73 15.21 14.39
N LYS A 60 7.74 14.64 13.73
CA LYS A 60 9.01 15.36 13.43
C LYS A 60 8.81 16.57 12.52
N ASN A 61 7.72 16.64 11.76
CA ASN A 61 7.39 17.73 10.84
C ASN A 61 6.30 18.66 11.37
N GLY A 62 6.03 18.62 12.69
CA GLY A 62 5.17 19.56 13.39
C GLY A 62 3.67 19.29 13.24
N PHE A 63 3.29 18.09 12.80
CA PHE A 63 1.90 17.64 12.93
C PHE A 63 1.63 17.26 14.38
N VAL A 64 0.42 17.47 14.84
CA VAL A 64 -0.03 17.09 16.18
C VAL A 64 -1.30 16.23 16.09
N ASN A 65 -1.49 15.36 17.06
CA ASN A 65 -2.73 14.58 17.12
C ASN A 65 -3.92 15.54 17.22
N ILE A 66 -4.92 15.37 16.39
CA ILE A 66 -6.11 16.26 16.37
C ILE A 66 -6.81 16.33 17.74
N LYS A 67 -6.72 15.27 18.55
CA LYS A 67 -7.28 15.23 19.91
C LYS A 67 -6.65 16.25 20.84
N ASP A 68 -5.40 16.63 20.60
CA ASP A 68 -4.64 17.56 21.45
C ASP A 68 -4.85 19.03 21.07
N LYS A 69 -5.58 19.30 19.98
CA LYS A 69 -5.96 20.65 19.55
C LYS A 69 -7.40 20.97 19.94
N MET A 70 -7.63 22.14 20.50
CA MET A 70 -8.98 22.62 20.82
C MET A 70 -9.61 23.40 19.65
N ILE A 71 -8.82 24.21 18.99
CA ILE A 71 -9.23 25.05 17.86
C ILE A 71 -8.22 24.86 16.74
N LEU A 72 -8.69 24.86 15.51
CA LEU A 72 -7.90 24.77 14.30
C LEU A 72 -7.99 26.05 13.48
N VAL A 73 -6.84 26.48 12.96
CA VAL A 73 -6.70 27.67 12.10
C VAL A 73 -5.98 27.30 10.79
N PRO A 74 -6.11 28.11 9.73
CA PRO A 74 -5.38 27.88 8.48
C PRO A 74 -3.87 27.68 8.72
N GLY A 75 -3.30 26.67 8.07
CA GLY A 75 -1.89 26.27 8.23
C GLY A 75 -1.62 25.28 9.34
N ASP A 76 -2.58 24.98 10.23
CA ASP A 76 -2.43 23.93 11.22
C ASP A 76 -2.24 22.55 10.57
N LYS A 77 -1.36 21.76 11.14
CA LYS A 77 -1.00 20.42 10.72
C LYS A 77 -1.49 19.43 11.78
N VAL A 78 -2.39 18.55 11.43
CA VAL A 78 -2.96 17.57 12.36
C VAL A 78 -3.04 16.19 11.76
N TYR A 79 -3.05 15.18 12.64
CA TYR A 79 -3.30 13.80 12.24
C TYR A 79 -4.18 13.06 13.25
N TYR A 80 -4.72 11.94 12.84
CA TYR A 80 -5.44 10.99 13.67
C TYR A 80 -4.99 9.57 13.35
N VAL A 81 -4.60 8.81 14.38
CA VAL A 81 -4.25 7.39 14.26
C VAL A 81 -5.45 6.55 14.68
N ASN A 82 -5.89 5.66 13.81
CA ASN A 82 -6.96 4.73 14.06
C ASN A 82 -6.40 3.33 14.37
N ARG A 83 -6.46 2.91 15.64
CA ARG A 83 -6.07 1.57 16.12
C ARG A 83 -4.67 1.11 15.69
N GLU A 84 -3.75 2.05 15.45
CA GLU A 84 -2.38 1.80 14.98
C GLU A 84 -2.32 1.06 13.63
N LYS A 85 -3.35 1.17 12.79
CA LYS A 85 -3.46 0.49 11.50
C LYS A 85 -3.80 1.41 10.34
N SER A 86 -4.34 2.57 10.60
CA SER A 86 -4.59 3.59 9.58
C SER A 86 -4.35 4.98 10.14
N VAL A 87 -4.00 5.93 9.24
CA VAL A 87 -3.70 7.33 9.60
C VAL A 87 -4.46 8.26 8.67
N TYR A 88 -5.03 9.30 9.23
CA TYR A 88 -5.59 10.44 8.50
C TYR A 88 -4.82 11.69 8.89
N ALA A 89 -4.27 12.41 7.93
CA ALA A 89 -3.49 13.63 8.17
C ALA A 89 -4.05 14.81 7.38
N ALA A 90 -3.94 16.02 7.94
CA ALA A 90 -4.46 17.22 7.31
C ALA A 90 -3.50 18.42 7.48
N VAL A 91 -3.41 19.24 6.44
CA VAL A 91 -2.90 20.61 6.49
C VAL A 91 -4.06 21.53 6.21
N LEU A 92 -4.44 22.37 7.19
CA LEU A 92 -5.63 23.23 7.11
C LEU A 92 -5.45 24.31 6.04
N GLY A 93 -6.43 24.39 5.14
CA GLY A 93 -6.46 25.38 4.06
C GLY A 93 -6.84 26.78 4.53
N THR A 94 -6.62 27.76 3.64
CA THR A 94 -7.05 29.16 3.88
C THR A 94 -8.56 29.35 3.67
N LYS A 95 -9.21 28.50 2.87
CA LYS A 95 -10.68 28.45 2.76
C LYS A 95 -11.30 27.61 3.88
N PRO A 96 -12.55 27.92 4.27
CA PRO A 96 -13.26 27.07 5.23
C PRO A 96 -13.36 25.63 4.76
N VAL A 97 -13.34 24.66 5.70
CA VAL A 97 -13.46 23.23 5.41
C VAL A 97 -14.73 22.91 4.60
N GLU A 98 -15.83 23.65 4.80
CA GLU A 98 -17.09 23.53 4.04
C GLU A 98 -16.95 23.83 2.54
N ALA A 99 -15.89 24.50 2.12
CA ALA A 99 -15.61 24.76 0.71
C ALA A 99 -15.11 23.50 -0.03
N GLY A 100 -14.93 22.39 0.69
CA GLY A 100 -14.44 21.12 0.21
C GLY A 100 -12.96 20.92 0.47
N LEU A 101 -12.52 19.69 0.29
CA LEU A 101 -11.19 19.17 0.59
C LEU A 101 -10.49 18.77 -0.71
N ASN A 102 -9.16 18.81 -0.72
CA ASN A 102 -8.36 18.09 -1.69
C ASN A 102 -7.74 16.87 -1.00
N ILE A 103 -8.17 15.68 -1.40
CA ILE A 103 -7.87 14.41 -0.72
C ILE A 103 -6.92 13.59 -1.59
N ILE A 104 -5.90 12.99 -0.98
CA ILE A 104 -5.14 11.90 -1.57
C ILE A 104 -5.30 10.71 -0.62
N GLY A 105 -5.77 9.58 -1.16
CA GLY A 105 -5.97 8.36 -0.38
C GLY A 105 -5.18 7.21 -0.96
N SER A 106 -4.42 6.53 -0.11
CA SER A 106 -3.62 5.34 -0.38
C SER A 106 -3.88 4.29 0.68
N HIS A 107 -3.42 3.05 0.47
CA HIS A 107 -3.45 2.04 1.52
C HIS A 107 -2.04 1.63 1.96
N ILE A 108 -1.95 0.98 3.13
CA ILE A 108 -0.68 0.60 3.76
C ILE A 108 -0.60 -0.88 4.15
N ASP A 109 -1.69 -1.62 3.99
CA ASP A 109 -1.67 -3.09 4.00
C ASP A 109 -1.14 -3.63 2.66
N SER A 110 -0.77 -4.89 2.62
CA SER A 110 -0.27 -5.58 1.42
C SER A 110 -0.59 -7.07 1.51
N PRO A 111 -0.68 -7.80 0.37
CA PRO A 111 -0.89 -9.24 0.37
C PRO A 111 0.20 -9.97 1.18
N ARG A 112 -0.21 -10.90 2.03
CA ARG A 112 0.67 -11.61 2.97
C ARG A 112 0.06 -12.93 3.45
N LEU A 113 0.68 -13.54 4.44
CA LEU A 113 0.11 -14.67 5.18
C LEU A 113 -0.04 -14.28 6.65
N ASP A 114 -1.23 -14.53 7.23
CA ASP A 114 -1.48 -14.31 8.65
C ASP A 114 -1.46 -15.66 9.40
N LEU A 115 -1.00 -15.68 10.66
CA LEU A 115 -1.15 -16.86 11.50
C LEU A 115 -2.63 -17.07 11.87
N LYS A 116 -3.07 -18.33 11.82
CA LYS A 116 -4.40 -18.70 12.33
C LYS A 116 -4.49 -18.50 13.84
N PRO A 117 -5.69 -18.36 14.43
CA PRO A 117 -5.84 -18.17 15.89
C PRO A 117 -5.27 -19.31 16.75
N ASN A 118 -5.23 -20.53 16.22
CA ASN A 118 -4.57 -21.70 16.85
C ASN A 118 -3.54 -22.26 15.85
N PRO A 119 -2.35 -21.61 15.74
CA PRO A 119 -1.46 -21.91 14.63
C PRO A 119 -0.53 -23.10 14.87
N LEU A 120 -0.13 -23.35 16.12
CA LEU A 120 0.98 -24.22 16.47
C LEU A 120 0.60 -25.70 16.52
N TYR A 121 1.32 -26.52 15.76
CA TYR A 121 1.21 -27.97 15.82
C TYR A 121 2.57 -28.64 15.56
N GLU A 122 2.66 -29.91 15.94
CA GLU A 122 3.80 -30.77 15.65
C GLU A 122 3.34 -31.97 14.81
N ASP A 123 4.12 -32.30 13.80
CA ASP A 123 3.92 -33.53 13.00
C ASP A 123 5.25 -34.06 12.49
N THR A 124 5.42 -35.37 12.55
CA THR A 124 6.55 -36.15 11.98
C THR A 124 7.93 -35.49 12.22
N GLY A 125 8.18 -35.03 13.45
CA GLY A 125 9.48 -34.49 13.86
C GLY A 125 9.70 -32.99 13.53
N PHE A 126 8.65 -32.28 13.17
CA PHE A 126 8.68 -30.85 12.90
C PHE A 126 7.58 -30.10 13.63
N ALA A 127 7.85 -28.86 14.02
CA ALA A 127 6.83 -27.91 14.46
C ALA A 127 6.51 -26.93 13.35
N TYR A 128 5.24 -26.58 13.22
CA TYR A 128 4.71 -25.68 12.21
C TYR A 128 3.76 -24.65 12.80
N PHE A 129 3.65 -23.51 12.08
CA PHE A 129 2.53 -22.58 12.23
C PHE A 129 1.58 -22.70 11.04
N LYS A 130 0.28 -22.86 11.31
CA LYS A 130 -0.81 -22.76 10.31
C LYS A 130 -1.06 -21.32 9.94
N THR A 131 -1.24 -21.08 8.64
CA THR A 131 -1.49 -19.74 8.11
C THR A 131 -2.81 -19.64 7.35
N HIS A 132 -3.22 -18.40 7.12
CA HIS A 132 -4.26 -18.02 6.19
C HIS A 132 -3.72 -16.89 5.30
N TYR A 133 -3.82 -17.01 3.97
CA TYR A 133 -3.40 -15.92 3.11
C TYR A 133 -4.36 -14.73 3.18
N TYR A 134 -3.80 -13.53 3.03
CA TYR A 134 -4.45 -12.24 3.07
C TYR A 134 -4.29 -11.56 1.72
N GLY A 135 -5.41 -11.08 1.11
CA GLY A 135 -5.41 -10.47 -0.21
C GLY A 135 -5.24 -11.44 -1.37
N GLY A 136 -5.00 -10.91 -2.54
CA GLY A 136 -4.90 -11.64 -3.79
C GLY A 136 -3.51 -12.22 -4.06
N VAL A 137 -3.18 -13.41 -3.53
CA VAL A 137 -1.87 -14.04 -3.70
C VAL A 137 -1.85 -15.14 -4.75
N LYS A 138 -0.74 -15.27 -5.48
CA LYS A 138 -0.39 -16.49 -6.20
C LYS A 138 0.39 -17.40 -5.24
N LYS A 139 -0.27 -18.39 -4.67
CA LYS A 139 0.26 -19.20 -3.56
C LYS A 139 1.64 -19.82 -3.80
N TYR A 140 1.95 -20.23 -5.05
CA TYR A 140 3.25 -20.78 -5.41
C TYR A 140 4.43 -19.82 -5.21
N GLN A 141 4.19 -18.51 -5.21
CA GLN A 141 5.23 -17.50 -5.00
C GLN A 141 5.66 -17.39 -3.52
N TRP A 142 4.90 -17.96 -2.60
CA TRP A 142 5.12 -17.89 -1.16
C TRP A 142 5.80 -19.12 -0.58
N THR A 143 6.00 -20.18 -1.38
CA THR A 143 6.80 -21.36 -0.99
C THR A 143 8.27 -21.12 -1.27
N THR A 144 9.14 -21.77 -0.49
CA THR A 144 10.61 -21.79 -0.66
C THR A 144 11.31 -20.42 -0.61
N ILE A 145 10.66 -19.40 -0.09
CA ILE A 145 11.26 -18.09 0.15
C ILE A 145 11.49 -17.87 1.65
N PRO A 146 12.50 -17.09 2.04
CA PRO A 146 12.72 -16.73 3.44
C PRO A 146 11.64 -15.73 3.91
N LEU A 147 11.02 -16.04 5.04
CA LEU A 147 9.96 -15.27 5.67
C LEU A 147 10.36 -14.84 7.08
N SER A 148 9.85 -13.68 7.48
CA SER A 148 9.91 -13.12 8.84
C SER A 148 8.51 -13.07 9.47
N ILE A 149 8.45 -12.97 10.79
CA ILE A 149 7.20 -12.86 11.56
C ILE A 149 7.14 -11.48 12.18
N HIS A 150 6.11 -10.72 11.86
CA HIS A 150 5.86 -9.37 12.37
C HIS A 150 4.49 -9.29 13.05
N GLY A 151 4.30 -8.30 13.90
CA GLY A 151 2.99 -7.98 14.44
C GLY A 151 2.95 -7.81 15.94
N VAL A 152 1.80 -8.13 16.54
CA VAL A 152 1.56 -7.92 17.97
C VAL A 152 0.83 -9.10 18.59
N ILE A 153 1.13 -9.33 19.87
CA ILE A 153 0.37 -10.22 20.75
C ILE A 153 -0.15 -9.38 21.91
N VAL A 154 -1.44 -9.47 22.20
CA VAL A 154 -2.04 -8.80 23.35
C VAL A 154 -2.45 -9.85 24.36
N LYS A 155 -1.81 -9.87 25.53
CA LYS A 155 -2.12 -10.82 26.62
C LYS A 155 -3.46 -10.48 27.25
N ALA A 156 -4.03 -11.44 27.98
CA ALA A 156 -5.30 -11.29 28.69
C ALA A 156 -5.28 -10.13 29.72
N ASN A 157 -4.13 -9.75 30.25
CA ASN A 157 -3.98 -8.61 31.17
C ASN A 157 -3.87 -7.24 30.44
N GLY A 158 -3.95 -7.24 29.09
CA GLY A 158 -3.83 -6.01 28.29
C GLY A 158 -2.39 -5.65 27.88
N GLU A 159 -1.39 -6.42 28.33
CA GLU A 159 0.00 -6.20 27.92
C GLU A 159 0.17 -6.51 26.42
N LYS A 160 0.70 -5.53 25.68
CA LYS A 160 0.97 -5.64 24.25
C LYS A 160 2.44 -5.90 24.01
N ILE A 161 2.73 -6.94 23.27
CA ILE A 161 4.08 -7.37 22.89
C ILE A 161 4.21 -7.22 21.38
N THR A 162 5.20 -6.45 20.93
CA THR A 162 5.55 -6.37 19.52
C THR A 162 6.49 -7.52 19.15
N ILE A 163 6.18 -8.18 18.06
CA ILE A 163 6.96 -9.27 17.49
C ILE A 163 7.57 -8.78 16.16
N ASN A 164 8.87 -8.91 16.04
CA ASN A 164 9.61 -8.72 14.79
C ASN A 164 10.79 -9.70 14.84
N ILE A 165 10.71 -10.77 14.04
CA ILE A 165 11.69 -11.86 14.02
C ILE A 165 12.02 -12.18 12.56
N GLY A 166 13.30 -12.10 12.21
CA GLY A 166 13.80 -12.44 10.87
C GLY A 166 14.29 -11.23 10.06
N GLU A 167 14.31 -10.03 10.66
CA GLU A 167 14.84 -8.82 10.01
C GLU A 167 16.30 -8.53 10.37
N ASP A 168 16.74 -8.90 11.56
CA ASP A 168 18.16 -8.87 11.95
C ASP A 168 18.90 -10.08 11.39
N GLU A 169 20.17 -9.93 11.03
CA GLU A 169 21.00 -11.03 10.48
C GLU A 169 21.21 -12.17 11.47
N ASN A 170 21.07 -11.91 12.78
CA ASN A 170 21.17 -12.91 13.84
C ASN A 170 19.83 -13.57 14.20
N ASP A 171 18.73 -13.07 13.66
CA ASP A 171 17.42 -13.68 13.89
C ASP A 171 17.26 -14.99 13.09
N PRO A 172 16.48 -15.96 13.59
CA PRO A 172 16.03 -17.06 12.77
C PRO A 172 15.09 -16.57 11.69
N ILE A 173 15.19 -17.18 10.51
CA ILE A 173 14.23 -17.01 9.41
C ILE A 173 13.39 -18.26 9.27
N PHE A 174 12.29 -18.15 8.54
CA PHE A 174 11.31 -19.22 8.36
C PHE A 174 11.04 -19.45 6.87
N THR A 175 10.43 -20.57 6.53
CA THR A 175 10.01 -20.85 5.15
C THR A 175 8.84 -21.83 5.11
N ILE A 176 8.15 -21.83 4.00
CA ILE A 176 7.16 -22.85 3.64
C ILE A 176 7.82 -23.77 2.64
N THR A 177 7.87 -25.06 2.95
CA THR A 177 8.50 -26.06 2.09
C THR A 177 7.63 -26.41 0.88
N ASP A 178 8.23 -26.91 -0.19
CA ASP A 178 7.55 -27.43 -1.37
C ASP A 178 8.14 -28.79 -1.76
N LEU A 179 7.45 -29.52 -2.62
CA LEU A 179 7.90 -30.81 -3.11
C LEU A 179 9.12 -30.68 -4.05
N LEU A 180 10.03 -31.63 -3.95
CA LEU A 180 11.08 -31.76 -4.96
C LEU A 180 10.47 -32.23 -6.30
N PRO A 181 11.05 -31.86 -7.45
CA PRO A 181 10.47 -32.15 -8.78
C PRO A 181 10.18 -33.66 -9.01
N HIS A 182 10.98 -34.55 -8.45
CA HIS A 182 10.84 -36.01 -8.62
C HIS A 182 9.62 -36.61 -7.90
N LEU A 183 9.01 -35.89 -6.94
CA LEU A 183 7.80 -36.29 -6.22
C LEU A 183 6.60 -35.40 -6.53
N ALA A 184 6.77 -34.39 -7.39
CA ALA A 184 5.78 -33.35 -7.65
C ALA A 184 4.89 -33.63 -8.88
N GLN A 185 4.90 -34.84 -9.46
CA GLN A 185 4.18 -35.12 -10.71
C GLN A 185 2.71 -34.75 -10.63
N GLU A 186 1.99 -35.23 -9.62
CA GLU A 186 0.57 -34.90 -9.43
C GLU A 186 0.32 -33.40 -9.16
N GLN A 187 1.23 -32.75 -8.43
CA GLN A 187 1.16 -31.31 -8.17
C GLN A 187 1.32 -30.52 -9.46
N MET A 188 2.26 -30.91 -10.32
CA MET A 188 2.57 -30.22 -11.60
C MET A 188 1.47 -30.38 -12.66
N GLU A 189 0.66 -31.42 -12.57
CA GLU A 189 -0.50 -31.65 -13.46
C GLU A 189 -1.73 -30.83 -13.06
N LYS A 190 -1.75 -30.24 -11.85
CA LYS A 190 -2.85 -29.37 -11.41
C LYS A 190 -2.80 -28.01 -12.13
N LYS A 191 -3.96 -27.32 -12.17
CA LYS A 191 -3.96 -25.91 -12.58
C LYS A 191 -3.09 -25.11 -11.60
N LEU A 192 -2.37 -24.11 -12.09
CA LEU A 192 -1.44 -23.32 -11.28
C LEU A 192 -2.06 -22.79 -9.97
N LYS A 193 -3.32 -22.39 -9.98
CA LYS A 193 -4.05 -21.93 -8.78
C LYS A 193 -4.28 -23.01 -7.72
N ASP A 194 -4.27 -24.28 -8.15
CA ASP A 194 -4.59 -25.46 -7.34
C ASP A 194 -3.32 -26.27 -7.00
N GLY A 195 -2.16 -25.94 -7.58
CA GLY A 195 -0.89 -26.62 -7.38
C GLY A 195 -0.39 -26.56 -5.93
N ILE A 196 -0.63 -25.43 -5.25
CA ILE A 196 -0.45 -25.26 -3.81
C ILE A 196 -1.82 -25.00 -3.19
N ALA A 197 -2.25 -25.84 -2.25
CA ALA A 197 -3.49 -25.58 -1.50
C ALA A 197 -3.26 -24.51 -0.43
N GLY A 198 -4.28 -23.72 -0.08
CA GLY A 198 -4.17 -22.70 0.97
C GLY A 198 -3.82 -23.29 2.33
N GLU A 199 -4.33 -24.50 2.64
CA GLU A 199 -4.02 -25.21 3.89
C GLU A 199 -2.60 -25.81 3.95
N ASP A 200 -1.90 -25.84 2.80
CA ASP A 200 -0.51 -26.34 2.75
C ASP A 200 0.52 -25.21 2.98
N LEU A 201 0.08 -23.96 3.05
CA LEU A 201 0.93 -22.80 3.36
C LEU A 201 1.28 -22.77 4.86
N ASN A 202 1.93 -23.82 5.38
CA ASN A 202 2.33 -23.93 6.78
C ASN A 202 3.81 -23.58 6.96
N LEU A 203 4.08 -22.69 7.91
CA LEU A 203 5.43 -22.19 8.19
C LEU A 203 6.21 -23.20 9.03
N LEU A 204 7.34 -23.67 8.55
CA LEU A 204 8.26 -24.53 9.32
C LEU A 204 9.01 -23.70 10.37
N ILE A 205 8.93 -24.10 11.66
CA ILE A 205 9.42 -23.29 12.77
C ILE A 205 10.37 -24.02 13.73
N GLY A 206 10.52 -25.34 13.64
CA GLY A 206 11.44 -26.05 14.52
C GLY A 206 11.46 -27.57 14.35
N SER A 207 12.52 -28.19 14.88
CA SER A 207 12.73 -29.67 14.79
C SER A 207 13.47 -30.27 16.01
N ILE A 208 13.81 -29.46 17.02
CA ILE A 208 14.55 -29.97 18.18
C ILE A 208 13.58 -30.30 19.30
N PRO A 209 13.48 -31.62 19.72
CA PRO A 209 12.65 -32.00 20.84
C PRO A 209 13.29 -31.64 22.19
N ILE A 210 12.46 -31.39 23.20
CA ILE A 210 12.87 -31.12 24.59
C ILE A 210 12.22 -32.13 25.54
N GLY A 211 12.87 -32.39 26.68
CA GLY A 211 12.31 -33.20 27.77
C GLY A 211 12.41 -34.70 27.56
N ASP A 212 11.69 -35.46 28.42
CA ASP A 212 11.67 -36.93 28.45
C ASP A 212 10.86 -37.47 27.24
N GLU A 213 11.25 -38.59 26.71
CA GLU A 213 10.56 -39.31 25.60
C GLU A 213 9.11 -39.70 25.92
N LYS A 214 8.72 -39.71 27.19
CA LYS A 214 7.33 -39.95 27.63
C LYS A 214 6.40 -38.78 27.37
N ILE A 215 6.92 -37.58 27.09
CA ILE A 215 6.15 -36.36 26.77
C ILE A 215 5.83 -36.36 25.27
N THR A 216 4.57 -36.10 24.91
CA THR A 216 4.15 -35.91 23.53
C THR A 216 4.40 -34.44 23.07
N GLU A 217 4.46 -34.20 21.77
CA GLU A 217 4.62 -32.85 21.18
C GLU A 217 5.86 -32.10 21.74
N ARG A 218 6.99 -32.75 21.82
CA ARG A 218 8.21 -32.22 22.44
C ARG A 218 8.87 -31.09 21.68
N ILE A 219 8.70 -31.07 20.37
CA ILE A 219 9.22 -29.99 19.49
C ILE A 219 8.34 -28.75 19.64
N LYS A 220 7.04 -28.92 19.62
CA LYS A 220 6.07 -27.88 19.95
C LYS A 220 6.34 -27.26 21.33
N LEU A 221 6.59 -28.10 22.31
CA LEU A 221 6.94 -27.68 23.67
C LEU A 221 8.25 -26.86 23.69
N ASN A 222 9.25 -27.25 22.92
CA ASN A 222 10.51 -26.50 22.84
C ASN A 222 10.31 -25.13 22.21
N VAL A 223 9.55 -25.03 21.10
CA VAL A 223 9.22 -23.76 20.47
C VAL A 223 8.46 -22.86 21.44
N LEU A 224 7.45 -23.37 22.13
CA LEU A 224 6.71 -22.61 23.15
C LEU A 224 7.62 -22.14 24.28
N LYS A 225 8.55 -22.99 24.73
CA LYS A 225 9.52 -22.60 25.74
C LYS A 225 10.40 -21.42 25.27
N ILE A 226 10.92 -21.48 24.05
CA ILE A 226 11.73 -20.38 23.47
C ILE A 226 10.92 -19.09 23.42
N LEU A 227 9.67 -19.16 22.95
CA LEU A 227 8.78 -18.00 22.87
C LEU A 227 8.41 -17.48 24.26
N ASN A 228 8.19 -18.37 25.23
CA ASN A 228 7.92 -17.98 26.60
C ASN A 228 9.14 -17.33 27.26
N ASP A 229 10.34 -17.91 27.11
CA ASP A 229 11.59 -17.35 27.68
C ASP A 229 11.90 -15.94 27.11
N LYS A 230 11.62 -15.71 25.81
CA LYS A 230 11.93 -14.43 25.15
C LYS A 230 10.84 -13.38 25.32
N TYR A 231 9.57 -13.78 25.24
CA TYR A 231 8.43 -12.87 25.16
C TYR A 231 7.39 -13.07 26.28
N GLY A 232 7.56 -14.10 27.13
CA GLY A 232 6.62 -14.41 28.20
C GLY A 232 5.22 -14.80 27.70
N ILE A 233 5.10 -15.34 26.49
CA ILE A 233 3.83 -15.78 25.89
C ILE A 233 3.59 -17.27 26.06
N THR A 234 2.34 -17.66 26.04
CA THR A 234 1.87 -19.04 26.06
C THR A 234 1.06 -19.34 24.79
N GLU A 235 0.72 -20.61 24.56
CA GLU A 235 -0.09 -20.98 23.39
C GLU A 235 -1.44 -20.24 23.34
N ARG A 236 -2.04 -19.90 24.48
CA ARG A 236 -3.30 -19.15 24.55
C ARG A 236 -3.20 -17.74 23.99
N ASP A 237 -2.04 -17.12 24.06
CA ASP A 237 -1.83 -15.75 23.66
C ASP A 237 -1.90 -15.55 22.14
N PHE A 238 -1.75 -16.64 21.37
CA PHE A 238 -1.96 -16.60 19.91
C PHE A 238 -3.40 -16.25 19.51
N VAL A 239 -4.40 -16.56 20.33
CA VAL A 239 -5.81 -16.25 20.04
C VAL A 239 -6.05 -14.73 19.92
N SER A 240 -5.27 -13.93 20.64
CA SER A 240 -5.32 -12.46 20.62
C SER A 240 -4.06 -11.86 19.99
N SER A 241 -3.53 -12.50 18.97
CA SER A 241 -2.41 -11.99 18.18
C SER A 241 -2.85 -11.53 16.79
N GLU A 242 -2.08 -10.63 16.22
CA GLU A 242 -2.06 -10.29 14.81
C GLU A 242 -0.61 -10.48 14.38
N LEU A 243 -0.31 -11.67 13.85
CA LEU A 243 1.03 -12.07 13.42
C LEU A 243 1.03 -12.36 11.92
N GLU A 244 1.86 -11.64 11.23
CA GLU A 244 1.96 -11.56 9.79
C GLU A 244 3.29 -12.13 9.32
N LEU A 245 3.26 -12.93 8.26
CA LEU A 245 4.44 -13.46 7.60
C LEU A 245 4.71 -12.64 6.36
N VAL A 246 5.87 -12.05 6.31
CA VAL A 246 6.31 -11.21 5.20
C VAL A 246 7.69 -11.64 4.70
N PRO A 247 8.05 -11.38 3.43
CA PRO A 247 9.38 -11.73 2.92
C PRO A 247 10.50 -11.00 3.67
N THR A 248 11.60 -11.69 3.98
CA THR A 248 12.79 -11.08 4.59
C THR A 248 13.56 -10.21 3.62
N PHE A 249 13.24 -10.26 2.33
CA PHE A 249 13.93 -9.49 1.29
C PHE A 249 13.98 -8.00 1.63
N LYS A 250 15.16 -7.41 1.44
CA LYS A 250 15.30 -5.96 1.53
C LYS A 250 14.92 -5.33 0.19
N ALA A 251 14.16 -4.24 0.22
CA ALA A 251 13.95 -3.41 -0.95
C ALA A 251 15.29 -2.81 -1.39
N ARG A 252 15.55 -2.80 -2.71
CA ARG A 252 16.81 -2.35 -3.32
C ARG A 252 16.58 -1.71 -4.68
N SER A 253 17.57 -0.92 -5.12
CA SER A 253 17.65 -0.51 -6.52
C SER A 253 17.83 -1.72 -7.44
N LEU A 254 17.04 -1.78 -8.51
CA LEU A 254 17.03 -2.86 -9.50
C LEU A 254 17.58 -2.37 -10.85
N GLY A 255 18.21 -3.29 -11.57
CA GLY A 255 18.83 -3.07 -12.89
C GLY A 255 20.28 -2.59 -12.80
N PHE A 256 21.03 -2.74 -13.88
CA PHE A 256 22.43 -2.29 -13.95
C PHE A 256 22.57 -0.78 -13.78
N ASP A 257 21.60 -0.03 -14.28
CA ASP A 257 21.50 1.42 -14.21
C ASP A 257 20.83 1.93 -12.92
N ARG A 258 20.32 1.00 -12.07
CA ARG A 258 19.64 1.31 -10.81
C ARG A 258 18.41 2.23 -10.96
N SER A 259 17.77 2.20 -12.12
CA SER A 259 16.62 3.06 -12.46
C SER A 259 15.31 2.64 -11.81
N MET A 260 15.26 1.43 -11.24
CA MET A 260 14.06 0.85 -10.64
C MET A 260 14.27 0.54 -9.15
N VAL A 261 13.18 0.31 -8.44
CA VAL A 261 13.13 -0.24 -7.09
C VAL A 261 12.46 -1.60 -7.14
N ALA A 262 13.05 -2.59 -6.47
CA ALA A 262 12.41 -3.87 -6.23
C ALA A 262 12.26 -4.09 -4.72
N GLY A 263 11.08 -4.54 -4.27
CA GLY A 263 10.77 -4.74 -2.87
C GLY A 263 9.37 -5.31 -2.66
N TYR A 264 9.09 -5.71 -1.43
CA TYR A 264 7.79 -6.19 -1.00
C TYR A 264 6.88 -5.03 -0.60
N GLY A 265 5.60 -5.13 -0.99
CA GLY A 265 4.55 -4.21 -0.56
C GLY A 265 4.64 -2.82 -1.18
N GLN A 266 5.14 -2.72 -2.42
CA GLN A 266 5.08 -1.48 -3.18
C GLN A 266 3.62 -1.11 -3.51
N ASP A 267 2.78 -2.10 -3.65
CA ASP A 267 1.32 -2.02 -3.58
C ASP A 267 0.87 -1.96 -2.10
N ASP A 268 0.38 -0.82 -1.56
CA ASP A 268 0.37 0.51 -2.19
C ASP A 268 1.29 1.50 -1.43
N LYS A 269 2.30 0.96 -0.74
CA LYS A 269 3.22 1.79 0.06
C LYS A 269 3.99 2.81 -0.78
N VAL A 270 4.08 2.62 -2.10
CA VAL A 270 4.70 3.62 -2.98
C VAL A 270 3.85 4.89 -3.06
N CYS A 271 2.52 4.76 -3.21
CA CYS A 271 1.64 5.92 -3.22
C CYS A 271 1.47 6.50 -1.80
N ALA A 272 1.49 5.65 -0.77
CA ALA A 272 1.49 6.11 0.63
C ALA A 272 2.72 6.97 0.95
N TYR A 273 3.92 6.54 0.57
CA TYR A 273 5.14 7.32 0.80
C TYR A 273 5.16 8.61 0.01
N THR A 274 4.80 8.58 -1.27
CA THR A 274 4.82 9.76 -2.14
C THR A 274 3.78 10.79 -1.72
N SER A 275 2.61 10.37 -1.25
CA SER A 275 1.59 11.26 -0.68
C SER A 275 2.02 11.83 0.68
N LEU A 276 2.64 11.03 1.56
CA LEU A 276 3.22 11.53 2.80
C LEU A 276 4.23 12.66 2.53
N ARG A 277 5.19 12.43 1.63
CA ARG A 277 6.21 13.43 1.30
C ARG A 277 5.60 14.69 0.69
N ALA A 278 4.63 14.55 -0.20
CA ALA A 278 3.92 15.69 -0.77
C ALA A 278 3.13 16.49 0.29
N LEU A 279 2.55 15.81 1.28
CA LEU A 279 1.85 16.47 2.39
C LEU A 279 2.81 17.28 3.27
N LEU A 280 4.00 16.75 3.57
CA LEU A 280 5.03 17.46 4.35
C LEU A 280 5.47 18.77 3.69
N ASP A 281 5.55 18.77 2.33
CA ASP A 281 5.96 19.91 1.53
C ASP A 281 4.80 20.83 1.13
N THR A 282 3.57 20.53 1.60
CA THR A 282 2.39 21.34 1.40
C THR A 282 2.29 22.43 2.49
N LEU A 283 2.41 23.68 2.08
CA LEU A 283 2.34 24.83 2.98
C LEU A 283 1.11 25.66 2.66
N ALA A 284 0.24 25.92 3.65
CA ALA A 284 -0.93 26.79 3.56
C ALA A 284 -1.75 26.61 2.26
N PRO A 285 -2.30 25.41 1.97
CA PRO A 285 -3.06 25.15 0.77
C PRO A 285 -4.35 26.00 0.73
N THR A 286 -4.91 26.22 -0.46
CA THR A 286 -6.18 26.94 -0.60
C THR A 286 -7.34 26.16 0.03
N LYS A 287 -7.55 24.93 -0.36
CA LYS A 287 -8.45 23.97 0.30
C LYS A 287 -7.64 23.11 1.29
N THR A 288 -8.28 22.66 2.35
CA THR A 288 -7.62 21.72 3.29
C THR A 288 -7.12 20.50 2.55
N ALA A 289 -5.82 20.23 2.66
CA ALA A 289 -5.16 19.05 2.12
C ALA A 289 -5.35 17.88 3.09
N ILE A 290 -5.87 16.77 2.60
CA ILE A 290 -6.10 15.53 3.38
C ILE A 290 -5.29 14.41 2.78
N CYS A 291 -4.55 13.68 3.61
CA CYS A 291 -3.89 12.44 3.26
C CYS A 291 -4.50 11.28 4.04
N ILE A 292 -4.85 10.20 3.35
CA ILE A 292 -5.41 8.97 3.90
C ILE A 292 -4.39 7.85 3.70
N PHE A 293 -4.11 7.11 4.79
CA PHE A 293 -3.33 5.88 4.80
C PHE A 293 -4.25 4.79 5.34
N ALA A 294 -4.94 4.10 4.44
CA ALA A 294 -5.98 3.13 4.77
C ALA A 294 -5.39 1.75 5.09
N ASP A 295 -6.14 0.96 5.85
CA ASP A 295 -5.92 -0.46 6.10
C ASP A 295 -7.00 -1.28 5.39
N LYS A 296 -6.71 -2.55 5.14
CA LYS A 296 -7.67 -3.55 4.61
C LYS A 296 -8.17 -3.31 3.18
N GLU A 297 -7.47 -2.51 2.39
CA GLU A 297 -7.83 -2.37 0.98
C GLU A 297 -7.82 -3.72 0.28
N GLU A 298 -6.78 -4.50 0.48
CA GLU A 298 -6.52 -5.81 -0.12
C GLU A 298 -7.58 -6.89 0.16
N ILE A 299 -8.43 -6.65 1.14
CA ILE A 299 -9.52 -7.54 1.53
C ILE A 299 -10.90 -6.86 1.49
N GLY A 300 -11.02 -5.74 0.75
CA GLY A 300 -12.27 -5.06 0.44
C GLY A 300 -12.64 -3.93 1.38
N SER A 301 -11.69 -3.28 2.06
CA SER A 301 -11.87 -2.05 2.86
C SER A 301 -12.88 -2.12 4.01
N MET A 302 -13.34 -3.31 4.38
CA MET A 302 -14.36 -3.51 5.42
C MET A 302 -13.78 -3.49 6.84
N GLY A 303 -14.63 -3.27 7.82
CA GLY A 303 -14.28 -3.25 9.25
C GLY A 303 -13.78 -1.89 9.73
N ASN A 304 -13.44 -1.81 11.03
CA ASN A 304 -13.24 -0.54 11.74
C ASN A 304 -11.90 0.16 11.49
N THR A 305 -11.03 -0.40 10.67
CA THR A 305 -9.78 0.22 10.19
C THR A 305 -9.77 0.43 8.69
N GLY A 306 -10.67 -0.25 7.94
CA GLY A 306 -10.86 -0.06 6.51
C GLY A 306 -11.61 1.23 6.16
N MET A 307 -11.52 1.66 4.92
CA MET A 307 -12.10 2.92 4.43
C MET A 307 -13.64 2.94 4.42
N GLU A 308 -14.33 1.79 4.39
CA GLU A 308 -15.80 1.73 4.51
C GLU A 308 -16.31 2.09 5.92
N SER A 309 -15.42 2.16 6.93
CA SER A 309 -15.81 2.60 8.27
C SER A 309 -16.13 4.09 8.33
N HIS A 310 -16.95 4.49 9.29
CA HIS A 310 -17.25 5.91 9.55
C HIS A 310 -16.10 6.68 10.24
N VAL A 311 -14.90 6.09 10.39
CA VAL A 311 -13.81 6.74 11.11
C VAL A 311 -13.28 7.95 10.33
N PHE A 312 -13.22 7.87 9.00
CA PHE A 312 -12.88 9.03 8.18
C PHE A 312 -13.92 10.16 8.31
N ASP A 313 -15.21 9.82 8.28
CA ASP A 313 -16.30 10.78 8.50
C ASP A 313 -16.18 11.47 9.86
N THR A 314 -15.80 10.71 10.88
CA THR A 314 -15.54 11.23 12.23
C THR A 314 -14.37 12.21 12.24
N PHE A 315 -13.26 11.87 11.53
CA PHE A 315 -12.11 12.77 11.41
C PHE A 315 -12.48 14.10 10.75
N ILE A 316 -13.24 14.07 9.65
CA ILE A 316 -13.70 15.30 8.98
C ILE A 316 -14.68 16.09 9.88
N SER A 317 -15.55 15.41 10.62
CA SER A 317 -16.44 16.06 11.58
C SER A 317 -15.66 16.76 12.71
N GLU A 318 -14.56 16.17 13.18
CA GLU A 318 -13.67 16.80 14.17
C GLU A 318 -12.98 18.06 13.58
N LEU A 319 -12.54 18.03 12.32
CA LEU A 319 -12.00 19.22 11.65
C LEU A 319 -13.05 20.36 11.59
N LEU A 320 -14.30 20.01 11.24
CA LEU A 320 -15.39 20.99 11.19
C LEU A 320 -15.70 21.57 12.58
N ASN A 321 -15.78 20.75 13.61
CA ASN A 321 -16.05 21.19 14.98
C ASN A 321 -14.96 22.14 15.49
N LYS A 322 -13.69 21.80 15.26
CA LYS A 322 -12.54 22.58 15.75
C LYS A 322 -12.25 23.84 14.93
N THR A 323 -12.84 23.99 13.73
CA THR A 323 -12.84 25.23 12.95
C THR A 323 -14.07 26.11 13.21
N ASN A 324 -14.84 25.84 14.26
CA ASN A 324 -16.08 26.54 14.63
C ASN A 324 -17.15 26.57 13.52
N THR A 325 -17.16 25.54 12.68
CA THR A 325 -18.10 25.39 11.58
C THR A 325 -19.07 24.26 11.91
N ASN A 326 -20.10 24.54 12.71
CA ASN A 326 -21.09 23.51 13.10
C ASN A 326 -22.47 23.89 12.56
N ARG A 327 -22.93 23.19 11.50
CA ARG A 327 -24.27 23.32 10.90
C ARG A 327 -24.81 21.94 10.53
N PRO A 328 -26.11 21.69 10.58
CA PRO A 328 -26.70 20.43 10.11
C PRO A 328 -26.32 20.12 8.65
N ASN A 329 -26.14 18.85 8.33
CA ASN A 329 -25.81 18.32 6.98
C ASN A 329 -24.54 18.90 6.34
N LEU A 330 -23.60 19.38 7.16
CA LEU A 330 -22.40 20.02 6.65
C LEU A 330 -21.43 19.00 6.06
N LEU A 331 -21.36 17.79 6.62
CA LEU A 331 -20.44 16.73 6.18
C LEU A 331 -20.72 16.32 4.72
N ASP A 332 -21.98 16.10 4.36
CA ASP A 332 -22.38 15.75 2.98
C ASP A 332 -22.00 16.87 2.00
N LYS A 333 -22.21 18.14 2.41
CA LYS A 333 -21.82 19.28 1.61
C LYS A 333 -20.29 19.37 1.41
N VAL A 334 -19.52 19.06 2.46
CA VAL A 334 -18.05 19.00 2.35
C VAL A 334 -17.66 17.95 1.31
N PHE A 335 -18.22 16.76 1.38
CA PHE A 335 -17.89 15.70 0.42
C PHE A 335 -18.25 16.08 -1.01
N CYS A 336 -19.45 16.61 -1.27
CA CYS A 336 -19.86 17.08 -2.59
C CYS A 336 -18.98 18.20 -3.17
N ASN A 337 -18.30 18.99 -2.33
CA ASN A 337 -17.38 20.04 -2.75
C ASN A 337 -15.92 19.58 -2.83
N SER A 338 -15.66 18.32 -2.49
CA SER A 338 -14.30 17.77 -2.38
C SER A 338 -13.85 17.08 -3.66
N LYS A 339 -12.53 16.94 -3.79
CA LYS A 339 -11.86 16.26 -4.88
C LYS A 339 -10.85 15.26 -4.31
N MET A 340 -10.70 14.10 -4.95
CA MET A 340 -9.78 13.05 -4.51
C MET A 340 -8.97 12.50 -5.67
N LEU A 341 -7.67 12.32 -5.43
CA LEU A 341 -6.86 11.34 -6.13
C LEU A 341 -6.85 10.06 -5.29
N SER A 342 -7.44 8.99 -5.82
CA SER A 342 -7.31 7.65 -5.26
C SER A 342 -5.94 7.14 -5.69
N ALA A 343 -4.99 7.27 -4.77
CA ALA A 343 -3.60 6.96 -5.00
C ALA A 343 -3.37 5.48 -4.70
N ASP A 344 -3.59 4.66 -5.71
CA ASP A 344 -3.40 3.22 -5.69
C ASP A 344 -2.60 2.84 -6.93
N VAL A 345 -1.71 1.85 -6.81
CA VAL A 345 -0.78 1.47 -7.89
C VAL A 345 -1.51 1.07 -9.18
N ASP A 346 -0.84 1.29 -10.30
CA ASP A 346 -1.35 0.91 -11.62
C ASP A 346 -0.59 -0.33 -12.15
N ALA A 347 -1.24 -1.17 -12.92
CA ALA A 347 -0.61 -2.34 -13.51
C ALA A 347 0.30 -1.96 -14.67
N GLY A 348 1.61 -2.00 -14.45
CA GLY A 348 2.62 -1.78 -15.47
C GLY A 348 2.57 -2.86 -16.56
N LEU A 349 2.69 -2.47 -17.84
CA LEU A 349 2.80 -3.42 -18.94
C LEU A 349 4.13 -4.17 -18.85
N ASP A 350 4.06 -5.49 -18.63
CA ASP A 350 5.21 -6.37 -18.75
C ASP A 350 5.29 -6.94 -20.19
N PRO A 351 6.37 -6.64 -20.94
CA PRO A 351 6.53 -7.14 -22.30
C PRO A 351 6.50 -8.66 -22.43
N ILE A 352 6.90 -9.40 -21.36
CA ILE A 352 6.88 -10.87 -21.33
C ILE A 352 5.42 -11.37 -21.32
N TYR A 353 4.52 -10.64 -20.69
CA TYR A 353 3.11 -10.97 -20.54
C TYR A 353 2.17 -9.99 -21.26
N ALA A 354 2.65 -9.36 -22.34
CA ALA A 354 1.90 -8.34 -23.08
C ALA A 354 0.51 -8.78 -23.58
N SER A 355 0.23 -10.09 -23.63
CA SER A 355 -1.05 -10.64 -24.09
C SER A 355 -2.25 -10.27 -23.22
N VAL A 356 -2.04 -9.90 -21.95
CA VAL A 356 -3.11 -9.52 -21.00
C VAL A 356 -3.41 -8.02 -21.01
N SER A 357 -2.61 -7.21 -21.72
CA SER A 357 -2.78 -5.74 -21.76
C SER A 357 -3.22 -5.26 -23.15
N GLU A 358 -3.93 -4.12 -23.19
CA GLU A 358 -4.17 -3.34 -24.40
C GLU A 358 -3.14 -2.20 -24.47
N LYS A 359 -2.27 -2.23 -25.47
CA LYS A 359 -1.04 -1.41 -25.50
C LYS A 359 -1.28 0.10 -25.56
N ASN A 360 -2.40 0.56 -26.14
CA ASN A 360 -2.68 2.00 -26.23
C ASN A 360 -3.14 2.58 -24.89
N ASN A 361 -3.71 1.73 -24.03
CA ASN A 361 -4.28 2.10 -22.75
C ASN A 361 -3.58 1.38 -21.57
N ALA A 362 -2.35 0.95 -21.75
CA ALA A 362 -1.56 0.34 -20.67
C ALA A 362 -0.60 1.35 -20.04
N ALA A 363 -0.32 1.18 -18.74
CA ALA A 363 0.72 1.92 -18.06
C ALA A 363 2.12 1.36 -18.40
N TYR A 364 3.08 2.25 -18.58
CA TYR A 364 4.48 1.91 -18.88
C TYR A 364 5.38 2.49 -17.80
N LEU A 365 6.30 1.69 -17.29
CA LEU A 365 7.32 2.18 -16.36
C LEU A 365 8.21 3.25 -17.02
N GLY A 366 8.54 4.29 -16.25
CA GLY A 366 9.39 5.39 -16.72
C GLY A 366 8.64 6.46 -17.52
N ARG A 367 7.29 6.47 -17.49
CA ARG A 367 6.48 7.48 -18.20
C ARG A 367 5.65 8.37 -17.27
N GLY A 368 5.90 8.30 -15.98
CA GLY A 368 5.20 9.07 -14.96
C GLY A 368 4.01 8.35 -14.35
N VAL A 369 3.26 9.08 -13.52
CA VAL A 369 2.12 8.55 -12.76
C VAL A 369 0.96 8.18 -13.69
N GLY A 370 0.30 7.04 -13.41
CA GLY A 370 -0.88 6.60 -14.12
C GLY A 370 -2.14 7.34 -13.67
N LEU A 371 -2.97 7.77 -14.61
CA LEU A 371 -4.33 8.24 -14.37
C LEU A 371 -5.29 7.22 -14.93
N ASN A 372 -6.11 6.60 -14.09
CA ASN A 372 -7.15 5.67 -14.50
C ASN A 372 -8.52 6.35 -14.37
N LYS A 373 -9.14 6.65 -15.51
CA LYS A 373 -10.48 7.22 -15.53
C LYS A 373 -11.51 6.30 -14.86
N TYR A 374 -11.29 5.01 -14.97
CA TYR A 374 -12.07 3.96 -14.34
C TYR A 374 -11.20 2.72 -14.10
N THR A 375 -11.50 2.04 -13.02
CA THR A 375 -11.08 0.69 -12.70
C THR A 375 -12.29 -0.25 -12.82
N GLY A 376 -12.27 -1.40 -12.19
CA GLY A 376 -13.37 -2.34 -12.22
C GLY A 376 -13.20 -3.42 -13.29
N ALA A 377 -14.14 -4.35 -13.36
CA ALA A 377 -14.06 -5.54 -14.20
C ALA A 377 -15.13 -5.55 -15.29
N ARG A 378 -14.85 -6.23 -16.40
CA ARG A 378 -15.80 -6.44 -17.52
C ARG A 378 -16.40 -5.11 -18.00
N GLY A 379 -17.74 -4.93 -17.92
CA GLY A 379 -18.43 -3.69 -18.29
C GLY A 379 -18.28 -2.55 -17.26
N LYS A 380 -17.10 -2.29 -16.71
CA LYS A 380 -16.80 -1.29 -15.69
C LYS A 380 -17.52 -1.52 -14.35
N SER A 381 -17.85 -2.79 -14.04
CA SER A 381 -18.53 -3.11 -12.79
C SER A 381 -17.65 -2.77 -11.57
N GLY A 382 -18.21 -2.01 -10.64
CA GLY A 382 -17.51 -1.54 -9.43
C GLY A 382 -16.59 -0.34 -9.64
N ALA A 383 -16.57 0.29 -10.84
CA ALA A 383 -15.80 1.48 -11.10
C ALA A 383 -16.56 2.76 -10.75
N SER A 384 -15.85 3.80 -10.28
CA SER A 384 -16.40 5.13 -10.07
C SER A 384 -16.54 5.95 -11.37
N ASP A 385 -15.82 5.60 -12.44
CA ASP A 385 -15.80 6.24 -13.77
C ASP A 385 -15.75 7.78 -13.70
N ALA A 386 -14.55 8.32 -13.49
CA ALA A 386 -14.32 9.74 -13.24
C ALA A 386 -14.96 10.65 -14.31
N ASN A 387 -15.57 11.76 -13.86
CA ASN A 387 -16.18 12.75 -14.74
C ASN A 387 -15.15 13.41 -15.65
N ALA A 388 -15.50 13.65 -16.92
CA ALA A 388 -14.59 14.24 -17.92
C ALA A 388 -14.06 15.62 -17.49
N GLU A 389 -14.87 16.42 -16.81
CA GLU A 389 -14.50 17.74 -16.30
C GLU A 389 -13.43 17.63 -15.20
N PHE A 390 -13.52 16.61 -14.34
CA PHE A 390 -12.51 16.38 -13.31
C PHE A 390 -11.22 15.86 -13.91
N VAL A 391 -11.30 14.90 -14.86
CA VAL A 391 -10.13 14.43 -15.64
C VAL A 391 -9.41 15.60 -16.30
N ALA A 392 -10.15 16.50 -16.97
CA ALA A 392 -9.57 17.69 -17.59
C ALA A 392 -8.92 18.64 -16.56
N THR A 393 -9.50 18.77 -15.38
CA THR A 393 -8.93 19.56 -14.28
C THR A 393 -7.57 18.99 -13.85
N ILE A 394 -7.45 17.68 -13.63
CA ILE A 394 -6.19 17.04 -13.22
C ILE A 394 -5.15 17.14 -14.33
N ARG A 395 -5.53 16.90 -15.59
CA ARG A 395 -4.64 17.10 -16.73
C ARG A 395 -4.06 18.51 -16.76
N ASN A 396 -4.91 19.54 -16.66
CA ASN A 396 -4.45 20.93 -16.63
C ASN A 396 -3.47 21.21 -15.50
N ILE A 397 -3.72 20.69 -14.29
CA ILE A 397 -2.82 20.84 -13.15
C ILE A 397 -1.46 20.21 -13.46
N PHE A 398 -1.42 18.99 -13.98
CA PHE A 398 -0.18 18.27 -14.27
C PHE A 398 0.59 18.91 -15.42
N GLU A 399 -0.08 19.26 -16.52
CA GLU A 399 0.53 19.92 -17.69
C GLU A 399 1.10 21.30 -17.34
N ALA A 400 0.38 22.12 -16.57
CA ALA A 400 0.85 23.43 -16.14
C ALA A 400 2.07 23.38 -15.20
N ASN A 401 2.30 22.24 -14.53
CA ASN A 401 3.43 22.05 -13.62
C ASN A 401 4.49 21.08 -14.16
N ASN A 402 4.42 20.68 -15.43
CA ASN A 402 5.33 19.76 -16.09
C ASN A 402 5.49 18.44 -15.30
N VAL A 403 4.39 17.88 -14.79
CA VAL A 403 4.33 16.56 -14.19
C VAL A 403 4.11 15.55 -15.31
N SER A 404 4.99 14.54 -15.39
CA SER A 404 4.80 13.44 -16.34
C SER A 404 3.72 12.50 -15.86
N TYR A 405 2.72 12.27 -16.71
CA TYR A 405 1.62 11.35 -16.43
C TYR A 405 1.24 10.57 -17.69
N GLN A 406 0.52 9.49 -17.49
CA GLN A 406 -0.04 8.66 -18.55
C GLN A 406 -1.48 8.28 -18.19
N VAL A 407 -2.29 7.94 -19.20
CA VAL A 407 -3.67 7.46 -18.98
C VAL A 407 -3.71 5.98 -19.33
N SER A 408 -4.28 5.17 -18.46
CA SER A 408 -4.24 3.70 -18.56
C SER A 408 -5.51 3.03 -18.07
N GLU A 409 -5.59 1.74 -18.33
CA GLU A 409 -6.60 0.81 -17.85
C GLU A 409 -5.92 -0.45 -17.31
N LEU A 410 -6.54 -1.13 -16.35
CA LEU A 410 -6.06 -2.38 -15.80
C LEU A 410 -6.32 -3.56 -16.77
N GLY A 411 -5.37 -3.79 -17.67
CA GLY A 411 -5.41 -4.92 -18.59
C GLY A 411 -6.43 -4.79 -19.73
N LYS A 412 -6.69 -5.91 -20.44
CA LYS A 412 -7.70 -5.98 -21.49
C LYS A 412 -9.10 -6.11 -20.90
N VAL A 413 -10.09 -5.57 -21.62
CA VAL A 413 -11.51 -5.86 -21.38
C VAL A 413 -11.72 -7.38 -21.29
N ASP A 414 -12.50 -7.83 -20.32
CA ASP A 414 -12.78 -9.23 -19.96
C ASP A 414 -11.60 -10.02 -19.34
N THR A 415 -10.39 -9.45 -19.30
CA THR A 415 -9.21 -10.09 -18.72
C THR A 415 -8.78 -9.43 -17.42
N GLY A 416 -8.72 -8.11 -17.41
CA GLY A 416 -8.34 -7.29 -16.27
C GLY A 416 -9.53 -6.75 -15.48
N GLY A 417 -9.23 -6.08 -14.40
CA GLY A 417 -10.18 -5.38 -13.54
C GLY A 417 -9.85 -5.58 -12.06
N GLY A 418 -9.96 -4.53 -11.30
CA GLY A 418 -9.79 -4.50 -9.85
C GLY A 418 -10.62 -3.36 -9.25
N GLY A 419 -10.78 -3.34 -7.95
CA GLY A 419 -11.34 -2.22 -7.20
C GLY A 419 -10.21 -1.42 -6.57
N THR A 420 -10.51 -0.22 -6.13
CA THR A 420 -9.67 0.66 -5.32
C THR A 420 -10.57 1.34 -4.30
N ILE A 421 -10.02 2.10 -3.36
CA ILE A 421 -10.83 2.88 -2.40
C ILE A 421 -11.63 4.02 -3.06
N ALA A 422 -11.43 4.28 -4.35
CA ALA A 422 -12.06 5.38 -5.10
C ALA A 422 -13.60 5.41 -4.96
N TYR A 423 -14.26 4.25 -5.13
CA TYR A 423 -15.72 4.18 -5.08
C TYR A 423 -16.31 4.62 -3.74
N ILE A 424 -15.58 4.45 -2.64
CA ILE A 424 -16.07 4.73 -1.28
C ILE A 424 -16.38 6.22 -1.11
N LEU A 425 -15.46 7.08 -1.53
CA LEU A 425 -15.69 8.53 -1.46
C LEU A 425 -16.49 9.06 -2.67
N ALA A 426 -16.37 8.44 -3.84
CA ALA A 426 -17.23 8.76 -4.99
C ALA A 426 -18.71 8.57 -4.65
N ASN A 427 -19.08 7.51 -3.92
CA ASN A 427 -20.45 7.26 -3.45
C ASN A 427 -20.94 8.30 -2.42
N LYS A 428 -20.03 9.07 -1.80
CA LYS A 428 -20.35 10.21 -0.93
C LYS A 428 -20.43 11.55 -1.69
N GLY A 429 -20.28 11.54 -3.02
CA GLY A 429 -20.38 12.72 -3.87
C GLY A 429 -19.04 13.43 -4.13
N VAL A 430 -17.91 12.85 -3.77
CA VAL A 430 -16.57 13.40 -4.07
C VAL A 430 -16.24 13.16 -5.54
N ASP A 431 -15.67 14.16 -6.23
CA ASP A 431 -15.03 13.95 -7.54
C ASP A 431 -13.75 13.13 -7.34
N VAL A 432 -13.69 11.89 -7.88
CA VAL A 432 -12.56 10.98 -7.69
C VAL A 432 -11.99 10.53 -9.04
N ILE A 433 -10.66 10.39 -9.10
CA ILE A 433 -9.93 9.70 -10.17
C ILE A 433 -8.81 8.88 -9.55
N ASP A 434 -8.56 7.68 -10.08
CA ASP A 434 -7.42 6.87 -9.67
C ASP A 434 -6.13 7.45 -10.27
N CYS A 435 -5.08 7.56 -9.43
CA CYS A 435 -3.83 8.23 -9.78
C CYS A 435 -2.66 7.58 -9.05
N GLY A 436 -2.04 6.56 -9.65
CA GLY A 436 -1.05 5.73 -8.99
C GLY A 436 0.23 5.44 -9.78
N VAL A 437 1.17 4.81 -9.12
CA VAL A 437 2.48 4.46 -9.68
C VAL A 437 2.40 3.13 -10.43
N PRO A 438 2.89 3.02 -11.69
CA PRO A 438 2.94 1.75 -12.39
C PRO A 438 3.88 0.73 -11.71
N VAL A 439 3.38 -0.48 -11.44
CA VAL A 439 4.10 -1.57 -10.78
C VAL A 439 4.06 -2.84 -11.64
N LEU A 440 5.18 -3.55 -11.73
CA LEU A 440 5.27 -4.90 -12.27
C LEU A 440 5.23 -5.92 -11.14
N SER A 441 4.71 -7.12 -11.45
CA SER A 441 4.59 -8.21 -10.45
C SER A 441 3.78 -7.81 -9.21
N MET A 442 2.77 -6.94 -9.38
CA MET A 442 1.84 -6.54 -8.33
C MET A 442 1.33 -7.76 -7.55
N HIS A 443 1.21 -7.66 -6.22
CA HIS A 443 0.84 -8.74 -5.28
C HIS A 443 1.88 -9.87 -5.13
N ALA A 444 3.02 -9.80 -5.82
CA ALA A 444 4.09 -10.78 -5.60
C ALA A 444 4.91 -10.42 -4.35
N PRO A 445 5.62 -11.40 -3.75
CA PRO A 445 6.56 -11.11 -2.66
C PRO A 445 7.67 -10.12 -3.01
N TYR A 446 7.85 -9.80 -4.30
CA TYR A 446 8.89 -8.88 -4.78
C TYR A 446 8.41 -8.17 -6.03
N GLU A 447 8.00 -6.93 -5.89
CA GLU A 447 7.40 -6.06 -6.90
C GLU A 447 8.42 -5.07 -7.45
N VAL A 448 8.15 -4.49 -8.62
CA VAL A 448 9.10 -3.59 -9.30
C VAL A 448 8.40 -2.34 -9.79
N THR A 449 8.98 -1.17 -9.51
CA THR A 449 8.56 0.12 -10.09
C THR A 449 9.74 0.99 -10.49
N SER A 450 9.47 2.01 -11.32
CA SER A 450 10.48 2.97 -11.77
C SER A 450 10.69 4.11 -10.76
N LYS A 451 11.95 4.45 -10.48
CA LYS A 451 12.29 5.60 -9.64
C LYS A 451 11.76 6.92 -10.20
N PHE A 452 11.68 7.03 -11.52
CA PHE A 452 11.10 8.20 -12.18
C PHE A 452 9.62 8.34 -11.84
N ASP A 453 8.85 7.25 -11.95
CA ASP A 453 7.41 7.27 -11.72
C ASP A 453 7.08 7.55 -10.24
N ILE A 454 7.88 7.02 -9.31
CA ILE A 454 7.81 7.34 -7.87
C ILE A 454 7.92 8.86 -7.65
N TYR A 455 8.91 9.49 -8.28
CA TYR A 455 9.16 10.91 -8.10
C TYR A 455 8.07 11.78 -8.77
N GLU A 456 7.57 11.36 -9.93
CA GLU A 456 6.49 12.07 -10.62
C GLU A 456 5.16 11.95 -9.85
N ALA A 457 4.88 10.82 -9.17
CA ALA A 457 3.74 10.70 -8.28
C ALA A 457 3.81 11.72 -7.12
N TYR A 458 4.98 11.81 -6.44
CA TYR A 458 5.20 12.85 -5.43
C TYR A 458 4.94 14.25 -5.97
N ARG A 459 5.48 14.58 -7.16
CA ARG A 459 5.27 15.89 -7.80
C ARG A 459 3.80 16.12 -8.13
N GLY A 460 3.12 15.13 -8.69
CA GLY A 460 1.70 15.19 -9.04
C GLY A 460 0.81 15.45 -7.82
N TYR A 461 1.06 14.74 -6.73
CA TYR A 461 0.33 14.91 -5.47
C TYR A 461 0.56 16.29 -4.84
N LEU A 462 1.81 16.76 -4.86
CA LEU A 462 2.17 18.08 -4.34
C LEU A 462 1.45 19.21 -5.11
N VAL A 463 1.46 19.16 -6.44
CA VAL A 463 0.78 20.22 -7.24
C VAL A 463 -0.73 20.14 -7.16
N PHE A 464 -1.32 18.95 -6.97
CA PHE A 464 -2.74 18.81 -6.73
C PHE A 464 -3.18 19.52 -5.44
N TRP A 465 -2.43 19.43 -4.36
CA TRP A 465 -2.75 20.14 -3.12
C TRP A 465 -2.49 21.64 -3.17
N ARG A 466 -1.59 22.08 -4.03
CA ARG A 466 -1.27 23.52 -4.19
C ARG A 466 -2.29 24.29 -5.05
N ASN A 467 -3.13 23.56 -5.81
CA ASN A 467 -4.20 24.11 -6.64
C ASN A 467 -5.58 23.94 -5.97
#